data_04f1b169ade1741529f41e5d0dfc6460
#
_entry.id   04f1b169ade1741529f41e5d0dfc6460
#
_cell.length_a   1.000
_cell.length_b   1.000
_cell.length_c   1.000
_cell.angle_alpha   90.00
_cell.angle_beta   90.00
_cell.angle_gamma   90.00
#
_symmetry.space_group_name_H-M   'P 1'
#
loop_
_entity.id
_entity.type
_entity.pdbx_description
1 polymer ?
#
loop_
_entity_poly.entity_id
_entity_poly.type
_entity_poly.pdbx_seq_one_letter_code
_entity_poly.pdbx_strand_id
1 'polypeptide(L)'
;MERIDIMRRVALVDYGKLVLQDNCGDIKALEPGTVKIDVTACSICGSDIALYRGKRSLENERYFGHEFSGVVADPGDGANGIKKGMRVASELSRACGHCWNCRNGLPNYCRSMNDALLPGGFTEETLVLNTPEYSFISPVPDTIDDITATLLEPTNCAYHVARRADVKHGDTAVVFGMGPMGLIAARIIKSMGVD
;
A
#
# COMPACT_ATOMS: atom_id res chain seq x y z
N MET A 1 3.07 -32.53 13.93
CA MET A 1 3.42 -31.30 14.67
C MET A 1 2.81 -30.18 13.86
N GLU A 2 1.64 -29.70 14.23
CA GLU A 2 1.05 -28.52 13.62
C GLU A 2 2.02 -27.35 13.88
N ARG A 3 2.43 -26.67 12.82
CA ARG A 3 3.11 -25.38 12.93
C ARG A 3 2.10 -24.45 13.58
N ILE A 4 2.35 -24.04 14.81
CA ILE A 4 1.69 -22.87 15.37
C ILE A 4 2.31 -21.71 14.59
N ASP A 5 1.61 -21.21 13.59
CA ASP A 5 2.03 -20.04 12.82
C ASP A 5 1.90 -18.82 13.75
N ILE A 6 3.03 -18.51 14.39
CA ILE A 6 3.18 -17.35 15.27
C ILE A 6 3.33 -16.16 14.34
N MET A 7 2.26 -15.42 14.12
CA MET A 7 2.33 -14.20 13.33
C MET A 7 3.16 -13.14 14.04
N ARG A 8 4.16 -12.61 13.35
CA ARG A 8 5.03 -11.53 13.82
C ARG A 8 4.72 -10.24 13.09
N ARG A 9 4.86 -9.13 13.80
CA ARG A 9 4.71 -7.79 13.23
C ARG A 9 5.65 -6.80 13.90
N VAL A 10 6.00 -5.74 13.19
CA VAL A 10 6.71 -4.60 13.73
C VAL A 10 5.71 -3.53 14.13
N ALA A 11 5.75 -3.08 15.39
CA ALA A 11 4.90 -2.01 15.88
C ALA A 11 5.76 -0.81 16.32
N LEU A 12 5.30 0.39 16.03
CA LEU A 12 5.86 1.63 16.55
C LEU A 12 5.10 1.99 17.83
N VAL A 13 5.68 1.63 18.96
CA VAL A 13 5.05 1.80 20.29
C VAL A 13 5.29 3.18 20.91
N ASP A 14 6.30 3.90 20.45
CA ASP A 14 6.60 5.28 20.79
C ASP A 14 7.51 5.89 19.72
N TYR A 15 7.67 7.19 19.70
CA TYR A 15 8.59 7.84 18.77
C TYR A 15 10.01 7.30 18.95
N GLY A 16 10.61 6.88 17.85
CA GLY A 16 11.92 6.26 17.82
C GLY A 16 11.99 4.85 18.42
N LYS A 17 10.85 4.22 18.76
CA LYS A 17 10.84 2.91 19.40
C LYS A 17 10.00 1.90 18.63
N LEU A 18 10.70 1.00 17.94
CA LEU A 18 10.11 -0.15 17.27
C LEU A 18 10.21 -1.39 18.17
N VAL A 19 9.17 -2.21 18.12
CA VAL A 19 9.11 -3.50 18.82
C VAL A 19 8.66 -4.57 17.83
N LEU A 20 9.39 -5.68 17.79
CA LEU A 20 8.90 -6.89 17.15
C LEU A 20 7.93 -7.58 18.11
N GLN A 21 6.70 -7.71 17.71
CA GLN A 21 5.67 -8.40 18.46
C GLN A 21 5.47 -9.80 17.88
N ASP A 22 5.62 -10.81 18.75
CA ASP A 22 5.32 -12.20 18.45
C ASP A 22 3.91 -12.54 18.96
N ASN A 23 3.29 -13.58 18.40
CA ASN A 23 1.94 -14.02 18.81
C ASN A 23 0.87 -12.94 18.69
N CYS A 24 0.86 -12.19 17.61
CA CYS A 24 -0.14 -11.15 17.40
C CYS A 24 -1.57 -11.72 17.20
N GLY A 25 -1.73 -13.04 17.36
CA GLY A 25 -2.97 -13.78 17.11
C GLY A 25 -3.27 -13.86 15.60
N ASP A 26 -4.06 -14.82 15.21
CA ASP A 26 -4.61 -14.83 13.85
C ASP A 26 -5.29 -13.49 13.59
N ILE A 27 -5.05 -12.94 12.42
CA ILE A 27 -5.95 -11.91 11.90
C ILE A 27 -7.32 -12.56 11.86
N LYS A 28 -8.16 -12.21 12.85
CA LYS A 28 -9.50 -12.78 13.03
C LYS A 28 -10.25 -12.70 11.71
N ALA A 29 -11.12 -13.69 11.54
CA ALA A 29 -11.93 -13.95 10.35
C ALA A 29 -12.04 -12.79 9.38
N LEU A 30 -11.76 -13.07 8.11
CA LEU A 30 -11.92 -12.14 7.00
C LEU A 30 -13.23 -11.37 7.17
N GLU A 31 -13.13 -10.06 7.34
CA GLU A 31 -14.31 -9.21 7.24
C GLU A 31 -14.82 -9.26 5.78
N PRO A 32 -16.14 -9.20 5.57
CA PRO A 32 -16.69 -9.15 4.22
C PRO A 32 -15.98 -8.08 3.38
N GLY A 33 -15.57 -8.43 2.16
CA GLY A 33 -14.88 -7.54 1.26
C GLY A 33 -13.39 -7.34 1.57
N THR A 34 -12.76 -8.25 2.30
CA THR A 34 -11.30 -8.24 2.51
C THR A 34 -10.63 -9.48 1.93
N VAL A 35 -9.33 -9.35 1.66
CA VAL A 35 -8.44 -10.41 1.21
C VAL A 35 -7.30 -10.53 2.21
N LYS A 36 -6.96 -11.75 2.60
CA LYS A 36 -5.79 -12.05 3.44
C LYS A 36 -4.57 -12.26 2.54
N ILE A 37 -3.49 -11.58 2.86
CA ILE A 37 -2.23 -11.62 2.11
C ILE A 37 -1.10 -12.02 3.05
N ASP A 38 -0.35 -13.06 2.67
CA ASP A 38 0.96 -13.37 3.24
C ASP A 38 1.97 -12.41 2.63
N VAL A 39 2.52 -11.52 3.44
CA VAL A 39 3.45 -10.48 2.98
C VAL A 39 4.82 -11.08 2.69
N THR A 40 5.33 -10.86 1.48
CA THR A 40 6.65 -11.34 1.06
C THR A 40 7.71 -10.25 1.08
N ALA A 41 7.31 -9.00 0.83
CA ALA A 41 8.19 -7.84 0.88
C ALA A 41 7.40 -6.57 1.26
N CYS A 42 8.05 -5.67 1.98
CA CYS A 42 7.50 -4.35 2.29
C CYS A 42 8.64 -3.32 2.29
N SER A 43 8.48 -2.25 1.53
CA SER A 43 9.40 -1.11 1.49
C SER A 43 9.14 -0.12 2.61
N ILE A 44 10.13 0.69 2.91
CA ILE A 44 10.04 1.76 3.92
C ILE A 44 9.83 3.08 3.21
N CYS A 45 8.65 3.68 3.35
CA CYS A 45 8.35 5.01 2.85
C CYS A 45 8.97 6.12 3.71
N GLY A 46 9.21 7.27 3.11
CA GLY A 46 9.58 8.48 3.86
C GLY A 46 8.55 8.90 4.91
N SER A 47 7.28 8.54 4.72
CA SER A 47 6.21 8.78 5.71
C SER A 47 6.34 7.90 6.94
N ASP A 48 6.85 6.67 6.82
CA ASP A 48 7.15 5.78 7.94
C ASP A 48 8.28 6.36 8.78
N ILE A 49 9.33 6.86 8.10
CA ILE A 49 10.46 7.54 8.77
C ILE A 49 9.98 8.82 9.49
N ALA A 50 9.08 9.58 8.86
CA ALA A 50 8.52 10.79 9.48
C ALA A 50 7.69 10.46 10.73
N LEU A 51 6.92 9.39 10.70
CA LEU A 51 6.16 8.88 11.85
C LEU A 51 7.12 8.42 12.97
N TYR A 52 8.10 7.59 12.63
CA TYR A 52 9.13 7.12 13.56
C TYR A 52 9.84 8.28 14.27
N ARG A 53 10.15 9.37 13.56
CA ARG A 53 10.83 10.55 14.09
C ARG A 53 9.92 11.55 14.82
N GLY A 54 8.65 11.25 15.01
CA GLY A 54 7.70 12.13 15.68
C GLY A 54 7.29 13.37 14.87
N LYS A 55 7.55 13.38 13.56
CA LYS A 55 7.09 14.47 12.67
C LYS A 55 5.61 14.36 12.28
N ARG A 56 4.97 13.26 12.64
CA ARG A 56 3.53 12.99 12.54
C ARG A 56 3.04 12.46 13.88
N SER A 57 1.78 12.74 14.22
CA SER A 57 1.19 12.24 15.47
C SER A 57 1.07 10.71 15.43
N LEU A 58 1.46 10.09 16.54
CA LEU A 58 1.25 8.69 16.82
C LEU A 58 -0.09 8.58 17.58
N GLU A 59 -1.14 8.19 16.87
CA GLU A 59 -2.44 7.92 17.46
C GLU A 59 -2.57 6.40 17.62
N ASN A 60 -2.43 5.91 18.84
CA ASN A 60 -2.40 4.49 19.19
C ASN A 60 -1.16 3.73 18.66
N GLU A 61 -1.00 2.46 19.03
CA GLU A 61 0.00 1.58 18.44
C GLU A 61 -0.28 1.45 16.93
N ARG A 62 0.52 2.12 16.10
CA ARG A 62 0.35 2.05 14.66
C ARG A 62 1.16 0.91 14.08
N TYR A 63 0.46 0.09 13.37
CA TYR A 63 1.05 -0.79 12.37
C TYR A 63 1.26 0.03 11.10
N PHE A 64 2.44 -0.04 10.52
CA PHE A 64 2.82 0.76 9.37
C PHE A 64 3.47 -0.12 8.29
N GLY A 65 3.89 0.48 7.17
CA GLY A 65 4.24 -0.22 5.94
C GLY A 65 3.04 -0.27 4.99
N HIS A 66 3.10 0.48 3.92
CA HIS A 66 2.01 0.60 2.95
C HIS A 66 2.50 0.36 1.52
N GLU A 67 3.77 0.06 1.35
CA GLU A 67 4.41 -0.29 0.08
C GLU A 67 4.77 -1.78 0.14
N PHE A 68 3.83 -2.69 -0.12
CA PHE A 68 4.07 -4.12 0.08
C PHE A 68 3.57 -4.99 -1.07
N SER A 69 4.14 -6.17 -1.15
CA SER A 69 3.72 -7.27 -2.01
C SER A 69 3.58 -8.55 -1.21
N GLY A 70 2.88 -9.51 -1.76
CA GLY A 70 2.66 -10.79 -1.09
C GLY A 70 1.90 -11.78 -1.95
N VAL A 71 1.47 -12.85 -1.30
CA VAL A 71 0.70 -13.93 -1.91
C VAL A 71 -0.67 -13.99 -1.23
N VAL A 72 -1.72 -14.09 -2.02
CA VAL A 72 -3.09 -14.24 -1.50
C VAL A 72 -3.22 -15.56 -0.75
N ALA A 73 -3.36 -15.49 0.57
CA ALA A 73 -3.60 -16.63 1.44
C ALA A 73 -5.07 -17.03 1.44
N ASP A 74 -5.96 -16.03 1.50
CA ASP A 74 -7.41 -16.21 1.41
C ASP A 74 -8.04 -15.06 0.60
N PRO A 75 -8.72 -15.36 -0.53
CA PRO A 75 -9.32 -14.35 -1.37
C PRO A 75 -10.65 -13.79 -0.85
N GLY A 76 -11.14 -14.23 0.32
CA GLY A 76 -12.45 -13.87 0.81
C GLY A 76 -13.56 -14.26 -0.16
N ASP A 77 -14.38 -13.29 -0.57
CA ASP A 77 -15.43 -13.49 -1.57
C ASP A 77 -14.93 -13.56 -3.02
N GLY A 78 -13.62 -13.40 -3.23
CA GLY A 78 -12.99 -13.46 -4.54
C GLY A 78 -13.34 -12.30 -5.48
N ALA A 79 -13.79 -11.18 -4.95
CA ALA A 79 -14.11 -10.01 -5.74
C ALA A 79 -12.93 -9.60 -6.65
N ASN A 80 -13.26 -8.98 -7.79
CA ASN A 80 -12.29 -8.52 -8.79
C ASN A 80 -11.36 -9.63 -9.36
N GLY A 81 -11.77 -10.89 -9.27
CA GLY A 81 -11.02 -12.01 -9.82
C GLY A 81 -9.79 -12.41 -9.03
N ILE A 82 -9.62 -11.93 -7.80
CA ILE A 82 -8.53 -12.30 -6.90
C ILE A 82 -8.73 -13.75 -6.46
N LYS A 83 -7.65 -14.55 -6.51
CA LYS A 83 -7.65 -15.98 -6.20
C LYS A 83 -6.50 -16.32 -5.26
N LYS A 84 -6.71 -17.35 -4.44
CA LYS A 84 -5.65 -17.91 -3.58
C LYS A 84 -4.41 -18.26 -4.40
N GLY A 85 -3.25 -17.94 -3.87
CA GLY A 85 -1.95 -18.18 -4.48
C GLY A 85 -1.52 -17.12 -5.51
N MET A 86 -2.35 -16.14 -5.84
CA MET A 86 -1.93 -15.04 -6.71
C MET A 86 -0.88 -14.19 -6.00
N ARG A 87 0.15 -13.81 -6.75
CA ARG A 87 1.09 -12.76 -6.34
C ARG A 87 0.45 -11.40 -6.57
N VAL A 88 0.50 -10.56 -5.56
CA VAL A 88 -0.17 -9.26 -5.56
C VAL A 88 0.69 -8.18 -4.93
N ALA A 89 0.47 -6.94 -5.35
CA ALA A 89 0.94 -5.76 -4.65
C ALA A 89 -0.27 -4.90 -4.29
N SER A 90 -0.19 -4.17 -3.21
CA SER A 90 -1.32 -3.44 -2.68
C SER A 90 -0.89 -2.21 -1.91
N GLU A 91 -1.85 -1.33 -1.66
CA GLU A 91 -1.75 -0.22 -0.71
C GLU A 91 -2.79 -0.38 0.40
N LEU A 92 -2.59 0.30 1.52
CA LEU A 92 -3.46 0.21 2.69
C LEU A 92 -4.52 1.30 2.76
N SER A 93 -4.46 2.30 1.88
CA SER A 93 -5.41 3.41 1.94
C SER A 93 -6.79 2.97 1.46
N ARG A 94 -7.80 3.36 2.22
CA ARG A 94 -9.19 3.09 1.90
C ARG A 94 -9.97 4.39 1.73
N ALA A 95 -10.52 4.60 0.55
CA ALA A 95 -11.52 5.63 0.33
C ALA A 95 -12.91 5.10 0.70
N CYS A 96 -13.74 5.91 1.37
CA CYS A 96 -15.09 5.48 1.78
C CYS A 96 -16.09 5.35 0.63
N GLY A 97 -15.78 5.86 -0.57
CA GLY A 97 -16.62 5.80 -1.75
C GLY A 97 -17.83 6.75 -1.76
N HIS A 98 -18.33 7.18 -0.61
CA HIS A 98 -19.60 7.89 -0.50
C HIS A 98 -19.49 9.35 -0.03
N CYS A 99 -18.36 9.83 0.46
CA CYS A 99 -18.20 11.24 0.81
C CYS A 99 -18.16 12.12 -0.45
N TRP A 100 -18.30 13.42 -0.26
CA TRP A 100 -18.32 14.37 -1.36
C TRP A 100 -17.08 14.24 -2.28
N ASN A 101 -15.88 14.13 -1.68
CA ASN A 101 -14.65 13.98 -2.45
C ASN A 101 -14.65 12.70 -3.30
N CYS A 102 -15.04 11.56 -2.73
CA CYS A 102 -15.10 10.30 -3.46
C CYS A 102 -16.08 10.36 -4.62
N ARG A 103 -17.29 10.93 -4.41
CA ARG A 103 -18.30 11.07 -5.45
C ARG A 103 -17.90 12.02 -6.58
N ASN A 104 -16.93 12.91 -6.33
CA ASN A 104 -16.41 13.86 -7.33
C ASN A 104 -15.06 13.40 -7.93
N GLY A 105 -14.70 12.11 -7.82
CA GLY A 105 -13.50 11.55 -8.43
C GLY A 105 -12.19 11.94 -7.72
N LEU A 106 -12.29 12.32 -6.44
CA LEU A 106 -11.16 12.72 -5.60
C LEU A 106 -11.01 11.77 -4.39
N PRO A 107 -10.91 10.44 -4.59
CA PRO A 107 -10.84 9.48 -3.49
C PRO A 107 -9.61 9.68 -2.61
N ASN A 108 -8.51 10.20 -3.16
CA ASN A 108 -7.29 10.55 -2.41
C ASN A 108 -7.48 11.69 -1.39
N TYR A 109 -8.60 12.42 -1.44
CA TYR A 109 -9.01 13.40 -0.44
C TYR A 109 -10.19 12.89 0.40
N CYS A 110 -10.37 11.59 0.50
CA CYS A 110 -11.43 11.01 1.32
C CYS A 110 -11.32 11.46 2.77
N ARG A 111 -12.46 11.91 3.35
CA ARG A 111 -12.48 12.38 4.74
C ARG A 111 -12.29 11.27 5.76
N SER A 112 -12.63 10.04 5.40
CA SER A 112 -12.55 8.85 6.25
C SER A 112 -11.41 7.92 5.85
N MET A 113 -10.39 8.40 5.13
CA MET A 113 -9.29 7.55 4.67
C MET A 113 -8.49 6.91 5.82
N ASN A 114 -8.42 7.59 6.97
CA ASN A 114 -7.67 7.12 8.13
C ASN A 114 -8.44 6.13 9.01
N ASP A 115 -9.77 6.00 8.82
CA ASP A 115 -10.64 5.20 9.70
C ASP A 115 -10.56 3.70 9.40
N ALA A 116 -9.81 3.30 8.39
CA ALA A 116 -9.73 1.93 7.90
C ALA A 116 -8.30 1.46 7.65
N LEU A 117 -7.37 1.88 8.49
CA LEU A 117 -6.01 1.35 8.45
C LEU A 117 -6.02 -0.06 9.07
N LEU A 118 -5.97 -1.05 8.22
CA LEU A 118 -5.71 -2.43 8.56
C LEU A 118 -4.25 -2.60 9.03
N PRO A 119 -3.86 -3.74 9.61
CA PRO A 119 -2.47 -4.01 9.94
C PRO A 119 -1.58 -3.68 8.73
N GLY A 120 -0.47 -2.97 8.96
CA GLY A 120 0.43 -2.56 7.89
C GLY A 120 1.16 -3.74 7.24
N GLY A 121 1.97 -3.45 6.23
CA GLY A 121 2.76 -4.45 5.53
C GLY A 121 4.03 -4.90 6.29
N PHE A 122 4.40 -4.27 7.43
CA PHE A 122 5.47 -4.77 8.30
C PHE A 122 4.97 -5.85 9.25
N THR A 123 4.31 -6.84 8.68
CA THR A 123 3.74 -8.03 9.33
C THR A 123 3.87 -9.22 8.40
N GLU A 124 3.78 -10.44 8.92
CA GLU A 124 3.80 -11.64 8.08
C GLU A 124 2.49 -11.80 7.30
N GLU A 125 1.36 -11.37 7.89
CA GLU A 125 0.05 -11.37 7.24
C GLU A 125 -0.63 -10.02 7.37
N THR A 126 -1.41 -9.64 6.36
CA THR A 126 -2.24 -8.43 6.38
C THR A 126 -3.58 -8.66 5.70
N LEU A 127 -4.55 -7.79 6.00
CA LEU A 127 -5.83 -7.74 5.30
C LEU A 127 -5.89 -6.51 4.40
N VAL A 128 -6.44 -6.66 3.22
CA VAL A 128 -6.64 -5.57 2.26
C VAL A 128 -8.08 -5.57 1.78
N LEU A 129 -8.63 -4.39 1.63
CA LEU A 129 -9.97 -4.23 1.09
C LEU A 129 -10.02 -4.62 -0.39
N ASN A 130 -11.00 -5.45 -0.74
CA ASN A 130 -11.28 -5.89 -2.10
C ASN A 130 -12.80 -6.09 -2.27
N THR A 131 -13.52 -5.02 -2.58
CA THR A 131 -14.94 -5.08 -2.92
C THR A 131 -15.13 -4.88 -4.41
N PRO A 132 -16.29 -5.22 -4.99
CA PRO A 132 -16.57 -4.95 -6.40
C PRO A 132 -16.37 -3.50 -6.82
N GLU A 133 -16.65 -2.55 -5.91
CA GLU A 133 -16.55 -1.12 -6.16
C GLU A 133 -15.14 -0.57 -5.91
N TYR A 134 -14.37 -1.24 -5.04
CA TYR A 134 -13.04 -0.78 -4.61
C TYR A 134 -12.08 -1.93 -4.42
N SER A 135 -11.03 -1.96 -5.21
CA SER A 135 -9.90 -2.85 -5.00
C SER A 135 -8.60 -2.04 -4.96
N PHE A 136 -7.79 -2.34 -3.96
CA PHE A 136 -6.42 -1.80 -3.84
C PHE A 136 -5.39 -2.91 -4.09
N ILE A 137 -5.81 -4.00 -4.69
CA ILE A 137 -4.99 -5.17 -4.98
C ILE A 137 -4.75 -5.24 -6.49
N SER A 138 -3.48 -5.33 -6.86
CA SER A 138 -3.06 -5.50 -8.26
C SER A 138 -2.28 -6.80 -8.41
N PRO A 139 -2.68 -7.70 -9.32
CA PRO A 139 -1.87 -8.87 -9.66
C PRO A 139 -0.47 -8.45 -10.14
N VAL A 140 0.55 -9.15 -9.65
CA VAL A 140 1.95 -8.93 -10.03
C VAL A 140 2.31 -9.91 -11.15
N PRO A 141 2.78 -9.43 -12.32
CA PRO A 141 3.27 -10.29 -13.40
C PRO A 141 4.49 -11.10 -12.95
N ASP A 142 4.67 -12.31 -13.50
CA ASP A 142 5.81 -13.19 -13.16
C ASP A 142 7.17 -12.58 -13.50
N THR A 143 7.21 -11.60 -14.41
CA THR A 143 8.43 -10.86 -14.78
C THR A 143 8.88 -9.84 -13.73
N ILE A 144 8.08 -9.57 -12.72
CA ILE A 144 8.36 -8.61 -11.64
C ILE A 144 8.56 -9.41 -10.35
N ASP A 145 9.70 -9.22 -9.69
CA ASP A 145 9.96 -9.79 -8.37
C ASP A 145 9.21 -9.07 -7.25
N ASP A 146 9.13 -9.69 -6.07
CA ASP A 146 8.34 -9.17 -4.96
C ASP A 146 8.89 -7.85 -4.41
N ILE A 147 10.21 -7.66 -4.42
CA ILE A 147 10.83 -6.40 -3.97
C ILE A 147 10.47 -5.26 -4.93
N THR A 148 10.59 -5.50 -6.24
CA THR A 148 10.18 -4.53 -7.26
C THR A 148 8.69 -4.22 -7.18
N ALA A 149 7.86 -5.22 -6.88
CA ALA A 149 6.41 -5.07 -6.77
C ALA A 149 5.98 -4.11 -5.63
N THR A 150 6.79 -3.96 -4.59
CA THR A 150 6.51 -2.97 -3.52
C THR A 150 6.48 -1.52 -4.04
N LEU A 151 7.10 -1.25 -5.19
CA LEU A 151 7.08 0.07 -5.81
C LEU A 151 5.73 0.43 -6.47
N LEU A 152 4.72 -0.44 -6.43
CA LEU A 152 3.40 -0.15 -7.00
C LEU A 152 2.79 1.12 -6.38
N GLU A 153 2.78 1.20 -5.05
CA GLU A 153 2.19 2.34 -4.33
C GLU A 153 2.91 3.66 -4.67
N PRO A 154 4.24 3.81 -4.50
CA PRO A 154 4.92 5.05 -4.87
C PRO A 154 4.84 5.37 -6.37
N THR A 155 4.74 4.35 -7.24
CA THR A 155 4.53 4.55 -8.67
C THR A 155 3.16 5.17 -8.94
N ASN A 156 2.10 4.72 -8.26
CA ASN A 156 0.77 5.31 -8.36
C ASN A 156 0.77 6.77 -7.92
N CYS A 157 1.46 7.11 -6.83
CA CYS A 157 1.64 8.49 -6.37
C CYS A 157 2.34 9.36 -7.44
N ALA A 158 3.45 8.88 -7.98
CA ALA A 158 4.21 9.60 -9.02
C ALA A 158 3.42 9.74 -10.33
N TYR A 159 2.68 8.69 -10.73
CA TYR A 159 1.79 8.74 -11.90
C TYR A 159 0.66 9.76 -11.71
N HIS A 160 0.06 9.80 -10.52
CA HIS A 160 -0.95 10.81 -10.20
C HIS A 160 -0.40 12.23 -10.32
N VAL A 161 0.82 12.49 -9.84
CA VAL A 161 1.50 13.80 -10.00
C VAL A 161 1.70 14.14 -11.48
N ALA A 162 2.22 13.21 -12.29
CA ALA A 162 2.42 13.40 -13.71
C ALA A 162 1.10 13.72 -14.45
N ARG A 163 0.03 12.99 -14.11
CA ARG A 163 -1.32 13.25 -14.64
C ARG A 163 -1.87 14.62 -14.24
N ARG A 164 -1.60 15.07 -13.03
CA ARG A 164 -2.05 16.38 -12.53
C ARG A 164 -1.24 17.54 -13.12
N ALA A 165 0.01 17.31 -13.47
CA ALA A 165 0.84 18.29 -14.18
C ALA A 165 0.39 18.50 -15.64
N ASP A 166 -0.46 17.59 -16.15
CA ASP A 166 -1.05 17.66 -17.50
C ASP A 166 0.00 17.79 -18.63
N VAL A 167 1.17 17.17 -18.42
CA VAL A 167 2.24 17.15 -19.43
C VAL A 167 1.79 16.44 -20.71
N LYS A 168 2.26 16.94 -21.86
CA LYS A 168 1.92 16.41 -23.18
C LYS A 168 3.16 15.84 -23.85
N HIS A 169 2.93 14.96 -24.81
CA HIS A 169 4.00 14.47 -25.69
C HIS A 169 4.71 15.65 -26.37
N GLY A 170 6.03 15.68 -26.30
CA GLY A 170 6.87 16.74 -26.86
C GLY A 170 7.09 17.93 -25.94
N ASP A 171 6.50 17.96 -24.74
CA ASP A 171 6.86 18.96 -23.74
C ASP A 171 8.26 18.71 -23.19
N THR A 172 8.84 19.74 -22.60
CA THR A 172 10.08 19.64 -21.80
C THR A 172 9.72 19.80 -20.31
N ALA A 173 10.18 18.87 -19.48
CA ALA A 173 9.93 18.91 -18.04
C ALA A 173 11.23 18.94 -17.22
N VAL A 174 11.18 19.62 -16.09
CA VAL A 174 12.26 19.63 -15.09
C VAL A 174 11.76 19.05 -13.79
N VAL A 175 12.46 18.02 -13.29
CA VAL A 175 12.12 17.36 -12.02
C VAL A 175 13.11 17.84 -10.95
N PHE A 176 12.60 18.54 -9.93
CA PHE A 176 13.39 18.95 -8.79
C PHE A 176 13.37 17.88 -7.69
N GLY A 177 14.56 17.33 -7.38
CA GLY A 177 14.73 16.26 -6.39
C GLY A 177 14.73 14.87 -7.02
N MET A 178 15.87 14.19 -6.94
CA MET A 178 16.12 12.88 -7.55
C MET A 178 16.18 11.76 -6.49
N GLY A 179 15.34 11.87 -5.46
CA GLY A 179 15.01 10.75 -4.57
C GLY A 179 14.09 9.72 -5.27
N PRO A 180 13.65 8.67 -4.59
CA PRO A 180 12.81 7.61 -5.18
C PRO A 180 11.63 8.16 -5.98
N MET A 181 10.87 9.09 -5.41
CA MET A 181 9.71 9.70 -6.08
C MET A 181 10.10 10.49 -7.34
N GLY A 182 11.19 11.26 -7.30
CA GLY A 182 11.65 12.01 -8.46
C GLY A 182 12.13 11.09 -9.59
N LEU A 183 12.85 10.02 -9.26
CA LEU A 183 13.28 9.01 -10.22
C LEU A 183 12.09 8.31 -10.90
N ILE A 184 11.10 7.90 -10.11
CA ILE A 184 9.89 7.26 -10.64
C ILE A 184 9.11 8.25 -11.51
N ALA A 185 8.90 9.51 -11.05
CA ALA A 185 8.21 10.54 -11.82
C ALA A 185 8.92 10.82 -13.15
N ALA A 186 10.26 10.99 -13.14
CA ALA A 186 11.04 11.20 -14.35
C ALA A 186 10.89 10.04 -15.36
N ARG A 187 10.88 8.80 -14.88
CA ARG A 187 10.63 7.61 -15.72
C ARG A 187 9.23 7.62 -16.32
N ILE A 188 8.22 7.98 -15.53
CA ILE A 188 6.82 8.05 -15.98
C ILE A 188 6.67 9.12 -17.06
N ILE A 189 7.08 10.37 -16.80
CA ILE A 189 6.93 11.47 -17.77
C ILE A 189 7.72 11.21 -19.04
N LYS A 190 8.91 10.59 -18.93
CA LYS A 190 9.68 10.14 -20.11
C LYS A 190 8.91 9.12 -20.94
N SER A 191 8.22 8.16 -20.30
CA SER A 191 7.37 7.19 -21.01
C SER A 191 6.14 7.82 -21.69
N MET A 192 5.74 9.02 -21.25
CA MET A 192 4.68 9.82 -21.87
C MET A 192 5.16 10.65 -23.05
N GLY A 193 6.46 10.55 -23.43
CA GLY A 193 7.06 11.28 -24.54
C GLY A 193 7.42 12.72 -24.22
N VAL A 194 7.71 13.01 -22.96
CA VAL A 194 8.20 14.31 -22.47
C VAL A 194 9.73 14.25 -22.35
N ASP A 195 10.42 15.30 -22.76
CA ASP A 195 11.87 15.45 -22.67
C ASP A 195 12.32 16.16 -21.39
#